data_d3432d1c1d91126638de84a518bc274c
#
_entry.id   d3432d1c1d91126638de84a518bc274c
#
_cell.length_a   1.000
_cell.length_b   1.000
_cell.length_c   1.000
_cell.angle_alpha   90.00
_cell.angle_beta   90.00
_cell.angle_gamma   90.00
#
_symmetry.space_group_name_H-M   'P 1'
#
loop_
_entity.id
_entity.type
_entity.pdbx_description
1 polymer ?
#
loop_
_entity_poly.entity_id
_entity_poly.type
_entity_poly.pdbx_seq_one_letter_code
_entity_poly.pdbx_strand_id
1 'polypeptide(L)' 'IKAKIIMKPINQSDDIDKSNLIKVEEDQFIEEFLPQVVCSNSNCEVVDKQGNAKGYISNKELQESLRSS' A
#
# COMPACT_ATOMS: atom_id res chain seq x y z
N ILE A 1 -6.82 6.31 -8.28
CA ILE A 1 -6.85 4.85 -8.11
C ILE A 1 -6.91 4.52 -6.63
N LYS A 2 -7.85 3.68 -6.24
CA LYS A 2 -7.99 3.27 -4.85
C LYS A 2 -6.95 2.20 -4.50
N ALA A 3 -6.56 2.18 -3.21
CA ALA A 3 -5.55 1.25 -2.72
C ALA A 3 -5.88 -0.21 -3.04
N LYS A 4 -7.15 -0.58 -2.94
CA LYS A 4 -7.58 -1.97 -3.20
C LYS A 4 -7.34 -2.44 -4.63
N ILE A 5 -7.19 -1.51 -5.57
CA ILE A 5 -6.99 -1.84 -6.99
C ILE A 5 -5.57 -2.37 -7.23
N ILE A 6 -4.58 -1.81 -6.54
CA ILE A 6 -3.17 -2.14 -6.77
C ILE A 6 -2.56 -3.01 -5.68
N MET A 7 -3.29 -3.30 -4.60
CA MET A 7 -2.75 -4.13 -3.53
C MET A 7 -2.57 -5.58 -3.95
N LYS A 8 -1.55 -6.22 -3.40
CA LYS A 8 -1.38 -7.66 -3.54
C LYS A 8 -2.19 -8.37 -2.45
N PRO A 9 -2.83 -9.50 -2.77
CA PRO A 9 -3.53 -10.28 -1.75
C PRO A 9 -2.58 -10.72 -0.64
N ILE A 10 -3.12 -10.97 0.54
CA ILE A 10 -2.31 -11.35 1.71
C ILE A 10 -1.47 -12.61 1.41
N ASN A 11 -2.07 -13.59 0.74
CA ASN A 11 -1.39 -14.85 0.45
C ASN A 11 -0.32 -14.74 -0.65
N GLN A 12 -0.18 -13.58 -1.27
CA GLN A 12 0.83 -13.33 -2.30
C GLN A 12 1.79 -12.21 -1.90
N SER A 13 1.85 -11.90 -0.60
CA SER A 13 2.61 -10.77 -0.08
C SER A 13 3.77 -11.20 0.81
N ASP A 14 4.26 -12.42 0.65
CA ASP A 14 5.32 -12.96 1.50
C ASP A 14 6.65 -12.23 1.32
N ASP A 15 6.87 -11.65 0.14
CA ASP A 15 8.09 -10.93 -0.18
C ASP A 15 8.09 -9.47 0.29
N ILE A 16 6.98 -9.00 0.83
CA ILE A 16 6.88 -7.62 1.33
C ILE A 16 7.33 -7.58 2.78
N ASP A 17 8.26 -6.67 3.07
CA ASP A 17 8.74 -6.44 4.43
C ASP A 17 7.63 -5.83 5.27
N LYS A 18 7.24 -6.53 6.34
CA LYS A 18 6.14 -6.11 7.20
C LYS A 18 6.60 -5.45 8.50
N SER A 19 7.90 -5.17 8.61
CA SER A 19 8.45 -4.54 9.81
C SER A 19 8.17 -3.04 9.89
N ASN A 20 7.88 -2.40 8.77
CA ASN A 20 7.63 -0.96 8.71
C ASN A 20 6.46 -0.69 7.75
N LEU A 21 5.25 -0.80 8.28
CA LEU A 21 4.03 -0.65 7.50
C LEU A 21 3.25 0.59 7.90
N ILE A 22 2.71 1.27 6.89
CA ILE A 22 1.74 2.34 7.07
C ILE A 22 0.37 1.77 6.71
N LYS A 23 -0.59 1.88 7.63
CA LYS A 23 -1.95 1.40 7.40
C LYS A 23 -2.72 2.41 6.55
N VAL A 24 -3.36 1.91 5.49
CA VAL A 24 -4.22 2.72 4.62
C VAL A 24 -5.52 1.98 4.40
N GLU A 25 -6.60 2.72 4.17
CA GLU A 25 -7.90 2.10 3.91
C GLU A 25 -8.00 1.66 2.46
N GLU A 26 -8.73 0.57 2.23
CA GLU A 26 -8.89 -0.01 0.89
C GLU A 26 -9.55 0.94 -0.11
N ASP A 27 -10.43 1.82 0.36
CA ASP A 27 -11.12 2.79 -0.48
C ASP A 27 -10.40 4.14 -0.57
N GLN A 28 -9.27 4.28 0.09
CA GLN A 28 -8.47 5.50 0.04
C GLN A 28 -7.73 5.58 -1.29
N PHE A 29 -7.67 6.78 -1.86
CA PHE A 29 -6.92 6.99 -3.10
C PHE A 29 -5.43 7.02 -2.81
N ILE A 30 -4.62 6.41 -3.68
CA ILE A 30 -3.18 6.34 -3.46
C ILE A 30 -2.53 7.73 -3.39
N GLU A 31 -3.08 8.70 -4.09
CA GLU A 31 -2.57 10.07 -4.09
C GLU A 31 -2.59 10.70 -2.69
N GLU A 32 -3.49 10.22 -1.81
CA GLU A 32 -3.64 10.78 -0.47
C GLU A 32 -2.50 10.37 0.46
N PHE A 33 -1.92 9.19 0.27
CA PHE A 33 -0.87 8.71 1.17
C PHE A 33 0.49 8.54 0.47
N LEU A 34 0.54 8.69 -0.84
CA LEU A 34 1.74 8.43 -1.62
C LEU A 34 2.96 9.25 -1.15
N PRO A 35 2.85 10.57 -0.92
CA PRO A 35 4.02 11.32 -0.46
C PRO A 35 4.58 10.83 0.87
N GLN A 36 3.71 10.49 1.81
CA GLN A 36 4.13 9.99 3.11
C GLN A 36 4.87 8.67 3.00
N VAL A 37 4.32 7.76 2.21
CA VAL A 37 4.90 6.43 2.03
C VAL A 37 6.25 6.48 1.34
N VAL A 38 6.36 7.28 0.29
CA VAL A 38 7.60 7.43 -0.46
C VAL A 38 8.67 8.09 0.41
N CYS A 39 8.32 9.15 1.15
CA CYS A 39 9.26 9.85 2.01
C CYS A 39 9.79 8.97 3.13
N SER A 40 8.94 8.13 3.72
CA SER A 40 9.34 7.24 4.82
C SER A 40 9.93 5.93 4.34
N ASN A 41 9.90 5.67 3.04
CA ASN A 41 10.37 4.42 2.44
C ASN A 41 9.71 3.20 3.08
N SER A 42 8.41 3.31 3.36
CA SER A 42 7.64 2.26 4.02
C SER A 42 6.78 1.51 3.01
N ASN A 43 6.38 0.29 3.37
CA ASN A 43 5.34 -0.43 2.65
C ASN A 43 3.99 -0.11 3.27
N CYS A 44 2.90 -0.49 2.58
CA CYS A 44 1.55 -0.22 3.05
C CYS A 44 0.82 -1.51 3.39
N GLU A 45 0.04 -1.46 4.47
CA GLU A 45 -0.94 -2.49 4.79
C GLU A 45 -2.32 -1.91 4.47
N VAL A 46 -3.03 -2.54 3.56
CA VAL A 46 -4.38 -2.11 3.17
C VAL A 46 -5.39 -2.80 4.07
N VAL A 47 -6.20 -2.00 4.74
CA VAL A 47 -7.18 -2.49 5.71
C VAL A 47 -8.60 -2.09 5.29
N ASP A 48 -9.59 -2.85 5.79
CA ASP A 48 -10.99 -2.50 5.60
C ASP A 48 -11.43 -1.53 6.71
N LYS A 49 -12.72 -1.19 6.72
CA LYS A 49 -13.28 -0.25 7.70
C LYS A 49 -13.22 -0.77 9.12
N GLN A 50 -13.14 -2.08 9.31
CA GLN A 50 -13.00 -2.70 10.62
C GLN A 50 -11.54 -2.84 11.06
N GLY A 51 -10.60 -2.47 10.20
CA GLY A 51 -9.18 -2.57 10.50
C GLY A 51 -8.56 -3.91 10.15
N ASN A 52 -9.28 -4.77 9.45
CA ASN A 52 -8.75 -6.07 9.02
C ASN A 52 -7.87 -5.92 7.78
N ALA A 53 -6.71 -6.58 7.80
CA ALA A 53 -5.79 -6.54 6.66
C ALA A 53 -6.41 -7.22 5.44
N LYS A 54 -6.38 -6.53 4.30
CA LYS A 54 -6.88 -7.05 3.03
C LYS A 54 -5.77 -7.37 2.04
N GLY A 55 -4.67 -6.67 2.14
CA GLY A 55 -3.54 -6.86 1.25
C GLY A 55 -2.44 -5.87 1.58
N TYR A 56 -1.41 -5.87 0.73
CA TYR A 56 -0.24 -5.01 0.94
C TYR A 56 0.17 -4.33 -0.37
N ILE A 57 0.78 -3.16 -0.25
CA ILE A 57 1.35 -2.44 -1.38
C ILE A 57 2.81 -2.17 -1.05
N SER A 58 3.72 -2.58 -1.94
CA SER A 58 5.13 -2.33 -1.73
C SER A 58 5.48 -0.89 -2.11
N ASN A 59 6.44 -0.32 -1.41
CA ASN A 59 6.96 1.01 -1.73
C ASN A 59 7.46 1.08 -3.17
N LYS A 60 8.10 0.00 -3.62
CA LYS A 60 8.62 -0.07 -4.99
C LYS A 60 7.50 0.08 -6.02
N GLU A 61 6.36 -0.58 -5.81
CA GLU A 61 5.23 -0.47 -6.73
C GLU A 61 4.65 0.93 -6.76
N LEU A 62 4.60 1.60 -5.61
CA LEU A 62 4.14 2.98 -5.53
C LEU A 62 5.08 3.92 -6.29
N GLN A 63 6.38 3.72 -6.17
CA GLN A 63 7.36 4.53 -6.90
C GLN A 63 7.25 4.30 -8.41
N GLU A 64 7.03 3.08 -8.84
CA GLU A 64 6.82 2.76 -10.25
C GLU A 64 5.54 3.40 -10.79
N SER A 65 4.50 3.46 -9.97
CA SER A 65 3.25 4.12 -10.34
C SER A 65 3.47 5.61 -10.61
N LEU A 66 4.33 6.26 -9.81
CA LEU A 66 4.71 7.65 -10.05
C LEU A 66 5.40 7.85 -11.38
N ARG A 67 6.29 6.90 -11.75
CA ARG A 67 7.04 7.01 -12.99
C ARG A 67 6.18 6.84 -14.23
N SER A 68 5.12 6.05 -14.14
CA SER A 68 4.27 5.76 -15.29
C SER A 68 3.18 6.80 -15.50
N SER A 69 3.08 7.73 -14.61
CA SER A 69 2.16 8.86 -14.78
C SER A 69 2.92 10.08 -15.32
#